data_ad3a737839f672793a3ff4247b82676e
#
_entry.id   ad3a737839f672793a3ff4247b82676e
#
_cell.length_a   1.000
_cell.length_b   1.000
_cell.length_c   1.000
_cell.angle_alpha   90.00
_cell.angle_beta   90.00
_cell.angle_gamma   90.00
#
_symmetry.space_group_name_H-M   'P 1'
#
loop_
_entity.id
_entity.type
_entity.pdbx_description
1 polymer ?
#
loop_
_entity_poly.entity_id
_entity_poly.type
_entity_poly.pdbx_seq_one_letter_code
_entity_poly.pdbx_strand_id
1 'polypeptide(L)'
;VPAFAGAAARLATELTLPEISQTIILTRTAGKASPMPVRESLEILGQSGATLAIHLSIRNLGYVEQALTPHYGADCPAIIVYRATWPDEEIIVTTLAGMRARVREEKITRTALVFVGRVFGDVKFRDSRLYAPDFVHVLRNAGKKKSRAAE
;
A
#
# COMPACT_ATOMS: atom_id res chain seq x y z
N VAL A 1 -3.67 -14.82 9.36
CA VAL A 1 -3.77 -13.50 8.72
C VAL A 1 -2.68 -13.38 7.67
N PRO A 2 -3.00 -12.99 6.42
CA PRO A 2 -1.99 -12.75 5.39
C PRO A 2 -1.00 -11.66 5.82
N ALA A 3 0.28 -11.77 5.43
CA ALA A 3 1.33 -10.86 5.86
C ALA A 3 1.02 -9.39 5.54
N PHE A 4 0.48 -9.10 4.36
CA PHE A 4 0.11 -7.73 3.99
C PHE A 4 -0.99 -7.14 4.88
N ALA A 5 -1.98 -7.94 5.28
CA ALA A 5 -3.05 -7.49 6.16
C ALA A 5 -2.56 -7.27 7.60
N GLY A 6 -1.69 -8.16 8.09
CA GLY A 6 -1.03 -7.98 9.38
C GLY A 6 -0.16 -6.73 9.41
N ALA A 7 0.62 -6.49 8.37
CA ALA A 7 1.44 -5.30 8.22
C ALA A 7 0.59 -4.02 8.13
N ALA A 8 -0.49 -4.01 7.33
CA ALA A 8 -1.40 -2.88 7.24
C ALA A 8 -2.04 -2.54 8.60
N ALA A 9 -2.47 -3.54 9.35
CA ALA A 9 -3.01 -3.35 10.70
C ALA A 9 -1.99 -2.71 11.65
N ARG A 10 -0.72 -3.11 11.55
CA ARG A 10 0.37 -2.52 12.37
C ARG A 10 0.69 -1.08 11.97
N LEU A 11 0.58 -0.75 10.68
CA LEU A 11 0.74 0.62 10.18
C LEU A 11 -0.44 1.53 10.58
N ALA A 12 -1.57 0.96 10.97
CA ALA A 12 -2.82 1.68 11.21
C ALA A 12 -3.17 2.62 10.04
N THR A 13 -2.89 2.16 8.82
CA THR A 13 -3.03 2.95 7.59
C THR A 13 -3.86 2.17 6.57
N GLU A 14 -4.75 2.85 5.89
CA GLU A 14 -5.46 2.28 4.75
C GLU A 14 -4.50 2.06 3.59
N LEU A 15 -4.68 0.95 2.88
CA LEU A 15 -3.90 0.63 1.68
C LEU A 15 -4.50 1.24 0.42
N THR A 16 -5.68 1.82 0.52
CA THR A 16 -6.38 2.50 -0.57
C THR A 16 -6.91 3.84 -0.11
N LEU A 17 -6.86 4.83 -1.00
CA LEU A 17 -7.46 6.15 -0.78
C LEU A 17 -8.20 6.58 -2.03
N PRO A 18 -9.41 7.19 -1.90
CA PRO A 18 -10.14 7.74 -3.04
C PRO A 18 -9.25 8.67 -3.87
N GLU A 19 -9.39 8.62 -5.19
CA GLU A 19 -8.66 9.44 -6.17
C GLU A 19 -7.13 9.17 -6.26
N ILE A 20 -6.52 8.49 -5.27
CA ILE A 20 -5.09 8.19 -5.25
C ILE A 20 -4.82 6.78 -5.76
N SER A 21 -5.37 5.77 -5.08
CA SER A 21 -5.29 4.38 -5.48
C SER A 21 -6.40 3.59 -4.79
N GLN A 22 -7.18 2.85 -5.55
CA GLN A 22 -8.25 1.99 -5.01
C GLN A 22 -8.01 0.50 -5.28
N THR A 23 -6.81 0.18 -5.71
CA THR A 23 -6.40 -1.20 -6.03
C THR A 23 -5.15 -1.56 -5.26
N ILE A 24 -5.11 -2.76 -4.71
CA ILE A 24 -3.94 -3.33 -4.07
C ILE A 24 -3.49 -4.52 -4.92
N ILE A 25 -2.24 -4.54 -5.32
CA ILE A 25 -1.62 -5.65 -6.04
C ILE A 25 -0.69 -6.38 -5.07
N LEU A 26 -1.00 -7.64 -4.82
CA LEU A 26 -0.16 -8.54 -4.05
C LEU A 26 0.74 -9.30 -5.03
N THR A 27 2.03 -9.08 -4.97
CA THR A 27 2.98 -9.66 -5.91
C THR A 27 4.32 -9.99 -5.25
N ARG A 28 5.25 -10.44 -6.06
CA ARG A 28 6.66 -10.67 -5.71
C ARG A 28 7.54 -10.40 -6.93
N THR A 29 8.84 -10.37 -6.75
CA THR A 29 9.78 -10.40 -7.87
C THR A 29 10.10 -11.84 -8.29
N ALA A 30 10.56 -12.01 -9.52
CA ALA A 30 11.07 -13.28 -9.98
C ALA A 30 12.31 -13.70 -9.17
N GLY A 31 12.41 -14.96 -8.84
CA GLY A 31 13.60 -15.58 -8.23
C GLY A 31 14.22 -16.61 -9.18
N LYS A 32 15.45 -17.03 -8.90
CA LYS A 32 16.15 -18.03 -9.72
C LYS A 32 15.37 -19.34 -9.86
N ALA A 33 14.75 -19.80 -8.79
CA ALA A 33 13.97 -21.03 -8.74
C ALA A 33 12.47 -20.83 -9.02
N SER A 34 12.01 -19.60 -9.19
CA SER A 34 10.59 -19.27 -9.24
C SER A 34 10.36 -18.06 -10.15
N PRO A 35 10.28 -18.28 -11.46
CA PRO A 35 10.03 -17.21 -12.42
C PRO A 35 8.64 -16.62 -12.22
N MET A 36 8.44 -15.42 -12.77
CA MET A 36 7.15 -14.75 -12.85
C MET A 36 6.64 -14.76 -14.29
N PRO A 37 5.32 -14.86 -14.50
CA PRO A 37 4.75 -14.61 -15.83
C PRO A 37 5.16 -13.22 -16.34
N VAL A 38 5.44 -13.10 -17.63
CA VAL A 38 5.89 -11.83 -18.23
C VAL A 38 4.89 -10.69 -17.96
N ARG A 39 3.60 -10.98 -18.00
CA ARG A 39 2.53 -9.98 -17.76
C ARG A 39 2.40 -9.55 -16.31
N GLU A 40 3.07 -10.23 -15.39
CA GLU A 40 3.06 -9.92 -13.96
C GLU A 40 4.40 -9.30 -13.50
N SER A 41 5.21 -8.84 -14.44
CA SER A 41 6.45 -8.11 -14.11
C SER A 41 6.12 -6.77 -13.45
N LEU A 42 7.01 -6.27 -12.59
CA LEU A 42 6.78 -4.99 -11.92
C LEU A 42 6.70 -3.81 -12.90
N GLU A 43 7.36 -3.89 -14.05
CA GLU A 43 7.27 -2.88 -15.12
C GLU A 43 5.83 -2.79 -15.67
N ILE A 44 5.13 -3.90 -15.77
CA ILE A 44 3.74 -3.94 -16.24
C ILE A 44 2.78 -3.58 -15.11
N LEU A 45 2.91 -4.20 -13.95
CA LEU A 45 2.03 -3.95 -12.81
C LEU A 45 2.14 -2.49 -12.32
N GLY A 46 3.34 -1.90 -12.40
CA GLY A 46 3.59 -0.53 -12.00
C GLY A 46 2.85 0.52 -12.84
N GLN A 47 2.49 0.20 -14.08
CA GLN A 47 1.74 1.11 -14.95
C GLN A 47 0.36 1.50 -14.39
N SER A 48 -0.21 0.66 -13.54
CA SER A 48 -1.50 0.94 -12.92
C SER A 48 -1.47 2.06 -11.86
N GLY A 49 -0.31 2.34 -11.26
CA GLY A 49 -0.20 3.24 -10.11
C GLY A 49 -0.85 2.70 -8.83
N ALA A 50 -1.26 1.43 -8.82
CA ALA A 50 -1.89 0.77 -7.68
C ALA A 50 -0.95 0.68 -6.48
N THR A 51 -1.50 0.53 -5.29
CA THR A 51 -0.71 0.19 -4.10
C THR A 51 -0.13 -1.21 -4.24
N LEU A 52 1.18 -1.34 -4.16
CA LEU A 52 1.87 -2.61 -4.27
C LEU A 52 2.25 -3.15 -2.90
N ALA A 53 1.97 -4.43 -2.66
CA ALA A 53 2.49 -5.21 -1.54
C ALA A 53 3.39 -6.31 -2.11
N ILE A 54 4.70 -6.10 -2.03
CA ILE A 54 5.71 -6.92 -2.70
C ILE A 54 6.32 -7.88 -1.68
N HIS A 55 6.00 -9.16 -1.83
CA HIS A 55 6.44 -10.24 -0.96
C HIS A 55 7.78 -10.82 -1.42
N LEU A 56 8.52 -11.45 -0.52
CA LEU A 56 9.71 -12.28 -0.82
C LEU A 56 10.79 -11.57 -1.66
N SER A 57 10.83 -10.24 -1.64
CA SER A 57 11.63 -9.46 -2.58
C SER A 57 12.67 -8.54 -1.92
N ILE A 58 12.87 -8.66 -0.61
CA ILE A 58 13.78 -7.79 0.15
C ILE A 58 15.23 -7.83 -0.35
N ARG A 59 15.65 -8.92 -0.96
CA ARG A 59 16.99 -9.06 -1.57
C ARG A 59 17.07 -8.54 -3.00
N ASN A 60 15.94 -8.15 -3.58
CA ASN A 60 15.84 -7.72 -4.98
C ASN A 60 15.38 -6.27 -5.12
N LEU A 61 15.66 -5.43 -4.13
CA LEU A 61 15.20 -4.04 -4.10
C LEU A 61 15.78 -3.18 -5.23
N GLY A 62 16.97 -3.53 -5.73
CA GLY A 62 17.53 -2.85 -6.89
C GLY A 62 16.65 -2.97 -8.13
N TYR A 63 16.13 -4.17 -8.39
CA TYR A 63 15.17 -4.39 -9.47
C TYR A 63 13.83 -3.69 -9.18
N VAL A 64 13.33 -3.77 -7.95
CA VAL A 64 12.09 -3.09 -7.55
C VAL A 64 12.19 -1.58 -7.82
N GLU A 65 13.26 -0.95 -7.39
CA GLU A 65 13.52 0.46 -7.63
C GLU A 65 13.58 0.78 -9.13
N GLN A 66 14.38 0.03 -9.89
CA GLN A 66 14.54 0.23 -11.32
C GLN A 66 13.22 0.07 -12.10
N ALA A 67 12.44 -0.96 -11.80
CA ALA A 67 11.19 -1.26 -12.49
C ALA A 67 10.08 -0.26 -12.16
N LEU A 68 10.02 0.24 -10.93
CA LEU A 68 8.91 1.08 -10.46
C LEU A 68 9.17 2.58 -10.58
N THR A 69 10.40 3.04 -10.57
CA THR A 69 10.74 4.47 -10.65
C THR A 69 10.10 5.18 -11.85
N PRO A 70 10.05 4.60 -13.07
CA PRO A 70 9.40 5.25 -14.22
C PRO A 70 7.91 5.52 -14.03
N HIS A 71 7.23 4.76 -13.17
CA HIS A 71 5.78 4.84 -12.96
C HIS A 71 5.41 5.59 -11.69
N TYR A 72 6.16 5.40 -10.61
CA TYR A 72 5.85 5.95 -9.29
C TYR A 72 6.68 7.20 -8.95
N GLY A 73 7.84 7.35 -9.53
CA GLY A 73 8.85 8.36 -9.15
C GLY A 73 9.72 7.89 -7.99
N ALA A 74 10.94 8.39 -7.96
CA ALA A 74 11.95 8.06 -6.94
C ALA A 74 11.52 8.45 -5.51
N ASP A 75 10.73 9.50 -5.39
CA ASP A 75 10.17 10.07 -4.16
C ASP A 75 8.91 9.37 -3.66
N CYS A 76 8.39 8.38 -4.41
CA CYS A 76 7.19 7.65 -4.00
C CYS A 76 7.39 7.01 -2.63
N PRO A 77 6.45 7.19 -1.70
CA PRO A 77 6.53 6.57 -0.39
C PRO A 77 6.64 5.05 -0.48
N ALA A 78 7.51 4.49 0.31
CA ALA A 78 7.71 3.06 0.46
C ALA A 78 7.83 2.72 1.94
N ILE A 79 7.23 1.61 2.35
CA ILE A 79 7.28 1.13 3.73
C ILE A 79 7.76 -0.31 3.73
N ILE A 80 8.73 -0.60 4.58
CA ILE A 80 9.23 -1.95 4.77
C ILE A 80 8.80 -2.40 6.16
N VAL A 81 8.08 -3.52 6.23
CA VAL A 81 7.66 -4.12 7.49
C VAL A 81 8.40 -5.43 7.66
N TYR A 82 9.36 -5.42 8.56
CA TYR A 82 10.14 -6.59 8.95
C TYR A 82 9.41 -7.34 10.05
N ARG A 83 9.26 -8.65 9.88
CA ARG A 83 8.61 -9.54 10.84
C ARG A 83 7.29 -9.00 11.41
N ALA A 84 6.39 -8.58 10.52
CA ALA A 84 5.07 -8.08 10.89
C ALA A 84 4.39 -8.98 11.93
N THR A 85 3.90 -8.40 13.03
CA THR A 85 3.24 -9.07 14.17
C THR A 85 4.14 -9.91 15.09
N TRP A 86 5.44 -9.94 14.83
CA TRP A 86 6.41 -10.62 15.71
C TRP A 86 6.89 -9.66 16.81
N PRO A 87 7.45 -10.17 17.94
CA PRO A 87 7.94 -9.31 19.02
C PRO A 87 9.05 -8.34 18.61
N ASP A 88 9.85 -8.70 17.60
CA ASP A 88 10.95 -7.93 17.03
C ASP A 88 10.58 -7.28 15.68
N GLU A 89 9.32 -6.91 15.54
CA GLU A 89 8.82 -6.18 14.38
C GLU A 89 9.51 -4.82 14.23
N GLU A 90 9.90 -4.48 13.01
CA GLU A 90 10.41 -3.16 12.65
C GLU A 90 9.65 -2.61 11.45
N ILE A 91 9.35 -1.30 11.52
CA ILE A 91 8.68 -0.57 10.44
C ILE A 91 9.62 0.54 9.97
N ILE A 92 9.98 0.51 8.69
CA ILE A 92 10.85 1.49 8.05
C ILE A 92 10.03 2.28 7.05
N VAL A 93 9.82 3.57 7.31
CA VAL A 93 9.19 4.50 6.38
C VAL A 93 10.29 5.20 5.57
N THR A 94 10.18 5.13 4.27
CA THR A 94 11.19 5.66 3.34
C THR A 94 10.55 6.03 1.99
N THR A 95 11.38 6.18 0.98
CA THR A 95 10.95 6.36 -0.42
C THR A 95 11.45 5.20 -1.28
N LEU A 96 10.93 5.11 -2.50
CA LEU A 96 11.35 4.10 -3.46
C LEU A 96 12.87 4.13 -3.67
N ALA A 97 13.46 5.31 -3.83
CA ALA A 97 14.93 5.48 -3.97
C ALA A 97 15.69 5.21 -2.66
N GLY A 98 15.05 5.42 -1.51
CA GLY A 98 15.70 5.27 -0.19
C GLY A 98 15.73 3.85 0.34
N MET A 99 14.89 2.94 -0.18
CA MET A 99 14.70 1.59 0.37
C MET A 99 15.99 0.81 0.56
N ARG A 100 16.86 0.80 -0.45
CA ARG A 100 18.09 0.01 -0.44
C ARG A 100 19.06 0.41 0.66
N ALA A 101 19.22 1.72 0.86
CA ALA A 101 20.10 2.26 1.90
C ALA A 101 19.56 1.89 3.29
N ARG A 102 18.25 2.10 3.51
CA ARG A 102 17.61 1.80 4.79
C ARG A 102 17.68 0.31 5.15
N VAL A 103 17.39 -0.58 4.21
CA VAL A 103 17.47 -2.03 4.43
C VAL A 103 18.90 -2.48 4.74
N ARG A 104 19.90 -1.84 4.12
CA ARG A 104 21.30 -2.13 4.40
C ARG A 104 21.72 -1.67 5.80
N GLU A 105 21.29 -0.49 6.23
CA GLU A 105 21.55 0.04 7.57
C GLU A 105 20.99 -0.87 8.66
N GLU A 106 19.73 -1.31 8.49
CA GLU A 106 19.04 -2.20 9.44
C GLU A 106 19.41 -3.68 9.25
N LYS A 107 20.28 -4.02 8.30
CA LYS A 107 20.74 -5.39 8.00
C LYS A 107 19.62 -6.40 7.75
N ILE A 108 18.52 -5.96 7.16
CA ILE A 108 17.35 -6.80 6.85
C ILE A 108 17.62 -7.59 5.58
N THR A 109 17.58 -8.92 5.65
CA THR A 109 17.86 -9.81 4.53
C THR A 109 16.73 -10.78 4.20
N ARG A 110 15.71 -10.86 5.02
CA ARG A 110 14.57 -11.80 4.87
C ARG A 110 13.37 -11.36 5.72
N THR A 111 12.25 -12.04 5.56
CA THR A 111 11.04 -11.89 6.39
C THR A 111 10.54 -10.46 6.44
N ALA A 112 10.58 -9.76 5.31
CA ALA A 112 10.11 -8.40 5.19
C ALA A 112 9.17 -8.26 3.99
N LEU A 113 8.13 -7.45 4.20
CA LEU A 113 7.17 -7.04 3.19
C LEU A 113 7.48 -5.60 2.77
N VAL A 114 7.39 -5.32 1.49
CA VAL A 114 7.61 -3.99 0.94
C VAL A 114 6.30 -3.45 0.38
N PHE A 115 5.84 -2.33 0.92
CA PHE A 115 4.77 -1.56 0.33
C PHE A 115 5.32 -0.41 -0.50
N VAL A 116 4.72 -0.16 -1.65
CA VAL A 116 5.01 1.01 -2.50
C VAL A 116 3.68 1.62 -2.93
N GLY A 117 3.52 2.90 -2.71
CA GLY A 117 2.30 3.59 -3.14
C GLY A 117 2.18 5.01 -2.63
N ARG A 118 1.52 5.86 -3.41
CA ARG A 118 1.26 7.26 -3.04
C ARG A 118 0.31 7.39 -1.86
N VAL A 119 -0.47 6.35 -1.54
CA VAL A 119 -1.37 6.31 -0.38
C VAL A 119 -0.64 6.48 0.95
N PHE A 120 0.65 6.15 1.01
CA PHE A 120 1.46 6.25 2.23
C PHE A 120 2.09 7.62 2.44
N GLY A 121 1.89 8.55 1.52
CA GLY A 121 2.39 9.92 1.62
C GLY A 121 1.37 10.85 2.28
N ASP A 122 1.80 12.10 2.48
CA ASP A 122 0.90 13.20 2.85
C ASP A 122 0.19 13.70 1.58
N VAL A 123 -0.92 13.06 1.25
CA VAL A 123 -1.70 13.35 0.04
C VAL A 123 -3.07 13.93 0.40
N LYS A 124 -3.48 14.97 -0.32
CA LYS A 124 -4.85 15.47 -0.25
C LYS A 124 -5.74 14.59 -1.11
N PHE A 125 -6.82 14.09 -0.55
CA PHE A 125 -7.83 13.31 -1.24
C PHE A 125 -9.22 13.75 -0.81
N ARG A 126 -10.22 13.40 -1.61
CA ARG A 126 -11.63 13.58 -1.26
C ARG A 126 -12.18 12.29 -0.66
N ASP A 127 -12.82 12.40 0.49
CA ASP A 127 -13.52 11.27 1.09
C ASP A 127 -14.59 10.71 0.15
N SER A 128 -14.81 9.41 0.24
CA SER A 128 -15.88 8.76 -0.51
C SER A 128 -17.22 9.38 -0.15
N ARG A 129 -17.98 9.82 -1.15
CA ARG A 129 -19.34 10.33 -0.94
C ARG A 129 -20.30 9.32 -0.31
N LEU A 130 -19.97 8.04 -0.37
CA LEU A 130 -20.80 6.98 0.23
C LEU A 130 -21.05 7.22 1.72
N TYR A 131 -20.10 7.79 2.44
CA TYR A 131 -20.20 8.09 3.87
C TYR A 131 -20.58 9.54 4.17
N ALA A 132 -20.75 10.37 3.15
CA ALA A 132 -21.17 11.76 3.32
C ALA A 132 -22.56 11.83 3.96
N PRO A 133 -22.81 12.75 4.92
CA PRO A 133 -24.10 12.85 5.60
C PRO A 133 -25.28 13.14 4.66
N ASP A 134 -25.02 13.81 3.54
CA ASP A 134 -25.99 14.20 2.52
C ASP A 134 -26.18 13.14 1.41
N PHE A 135 -25.35 12.08 1.41
CA PHE A 135 -25.46 11.03 0.40
C PHE A 135 -26.62 10.08 0.69
N VAL A 136 -27.56 10.02 -0.25
CA VAL A 136 -28.75 9.14 -0.19
C VAL A 136 -28.52 7.95 -1.09
N HIS A 137 -28.78 6.75 -0.60
CA HIS A 137 -28.73 5.50 -1.36
C HIS A 137 -29.83 4.52 -0.91
N VAL A 138 -29.97 3.38 -1.58
CA VAL A 138 -31.07 2.41 -1.37
C VAL A 138 -31.27 2.02 0.10
N LEU A 139 -30.19 1.91 0.88
CA LEU A 139 -30.23 1.52 2.30
C LEU A 139 -30.22 2.71 3.26
N ARG A 140 -30.04 3.93 2.77
CA ARG A 140 -29.95 5.14 3.56
C ARG A 140 -30.85 6.22 2.96
N ASN A 141 -32.12 6.22 3.37
CA ASN A 141 -33.05 7.28 2.99
C ASN A 141 -32.70 8.59 3.70
N ALA A 142 -32.89 9.71 3.02
CA ALA A 142 -32.85 11.01 3.66
C ALA A 142 -33.84 11.00 4.83
N GLY A 143 -33.33 11.04 6.05
CA GLY A 143 -34.17 10.95 7.25
C GLY A 143 -35.24 12.02 7.21
N LYS A 144 -36.51 11.63 7.22
CA LYS A 144 -37.61 12.53 7.54
C LYS A 144 -37.30 13.12 8.92
N LYS A 145 -36.95 14.41 8.98
CA LYS A 145 -36.97 15.15 10.22
C LYS A 145 -38.38 14.99 10.80
N LYS A 146 -38.54 14.16 11.83
CA LYS A 146 -39.74 14.22 12.65
C LYS A 146 -39.70 15.61 13.30
N SER A 147 -40.52 16.53 12.79
CA SER A 147 -40.90 17.71 13.52
C SER A 147 -41.57 17.28 14.81
N ARG A 148 -40.93 17.39 15.95
CA ARG A 148 -41.61 17.44 17.22
C ARG A 148 -42.37 18.76 17.22
N ALA A 149 -43.69 18.68 16.91
CA ALA A 149 -44.62 19.72 17.28
C ALA A 149 -44.65 19.77 18.81
N ALA A 150 -44.43 20.93 19.33
CA ALA A 150 -44.65 21.25 20.73
C ALA A 150 -46.17 21.20 20.99
N GLU A 151 -46.56 20.51 22.02
CA GLU A 151 -47.71 20.77 22.86
C GLU A 151 -47.22 20.91 24.30
#